data_fcbb6fb1c716e0a4494a62d17957700b
#
_entry.id   fcbb6fb1c716e0a4494a62d17957700b
#
_cell.length_a   1.000
_cell.length_b   1.000
_cell.length_c   1.000
_cell.angle_alpha   90.00
_cell.angle_beta   90.00
_cell.angle_gamma   90.00
#
_symmetry.space_group_name_H-M   'P 1'
#
loop_
_entity.id
_entity.type
_entity.pdbx_description
1 polymer ?
#
loop_
_entity_poly.entity_id
_entity_poly.type
_entity_poly.pdbx_seq_one_letter_code
_entity_poly.pdbx_strand_id
1 'polypeptide(L)'
;MEEITMKDMVNICKQYGFIYQGSEIYGGLANTWDYGPLGSLLKDNIKNTWKKRFIQERDCAYEVDAAILMHPRVWEASGHVQSFSDPLIDCKNCKMRYRVDNLISEYNPEVDVDAMTEDEMMNYINENHVPCPKCGKSDFTPLREFNLMFKTNRGVVEEKQNTIYLRPENAQGEYVNYLNVKRTTRSNLPFSIGQVGKAFRNEITPGNFTFRTIEFE
;
A
#
# COMPACT_ATOMS: atom_id res chain seq x y z
N MET A 1 -25.49 -25.46 -3.98
CA MET A 1 -24.32 -24.90 -4.69
C MET A 1 -23.20 -24.85 -3.66
N GLU A 2 -22.07 -25.47 -3.94
CA GLU A 2 -20.92 -25.38 -3.05
C GLU A 2 -20.45 -23.91 -3.01
N GLU A 3 -20.13 -23.40 -1.84
CA GLU A 3 -19.66 -22.04 -1.65
C GLU A 3 -18.25 -21.93 -2.20
N ILE A 4 -18.03 -21.00 -3.15
CA ILE A 4 -16.73 -20.78 -3.78
C ILE A 4 -15.80 -20.15 -2.74
N THR A 5 -14.71 -20.84 -2.44
CA THR A 5 -13.71 -20.35 -1.48
C THR A 5 -12.68 -19.41 -2.15
N MET A 6 -11.97 -18.63 -1.34
CA MET A 6 -10.85 -17.81 -1.83
C MET A 6 -9.77 -18.67 -2.50
N LYS A 7 -9.55 -19.89 -2.02
CA LYS A 7 -8.59 -20.84 -2.62
C LYS A 7 -8.99 -21.23 -4.04
N ASP A 8 -10.30 -21.46 -4.27
CA ASP A 8 -10.81 -21.79 -5.60
C ASP A 8 -10.64 -20.63 -6.56
N MET A 9 -10.92 -19.40 -6.12
CA MET A 9 -10.68 -18.18 -6.91
C MET A 9 -9.21 -18.01 -7.28
N VAL A 10 -8.29 -18.19 -6.33
CA VAL A 10 -6.84 -18.13 -6.59
C VAL A 10 -6.42 -19.16 -7.63
N ASN A 11 -6.91 -20.41 -7.50
CA ASN A 11 -6.59 -21.47 -8.45
C ASN A 11 -7.11 -21.17 -9.87
N ILE A 12 -8.34 -20.68 -9.98
CA ILE A 12 -8.94 -20.28 -11.25
C ILE A 12 -8.10 -19.12 -11.87
N CYS A 13 -7.78 -18.09 -11.09
CA CYS A 13 -7.01 -16.97 -11.56
C CYS A 13 -5.63 -17.38 -12.12
N LYS A 14 -4.96 -18.32 -11.46
CA LYS A 14 -3.67 -18.86 -11.92
C LYS A 14 -3.85 -19.74 -13.16
N GLN A 15 -4.81 -20.66 -13.13
CA GLN A 15 -5.03 -21.62 -14.21
C GLN A 15 -5.38 -20.93 -15.54
N TYR A 16 -6.19 -19.87 -15.50
CA TYR A 16 -6.63 -19.16 -16.70
C TYR A 16 -5.75 -17.96 -17.07
N GLY A 17 -4.64 -17.76 -16.39
CA GLY A 17 -3.68 -16.71 -16.73
C GLY A 17 -4.18 -15.30 -16.45
N PHE A 18 -4.97 -15.13 -15.39
CA PHE A 18 -5.26 -13.81 -14.87
C PHE A 18 -4.09 -13.26 -14.06
N ILE A 19 -3.52 -14.08 -13.19
CA ILE A 19 -2.46 -13.65 -12.26
C ILE A 19 -1.46 -14.79 -12.07
N TYR A 20 -0.17 -14.44 -12.01
CA TYR A 20 0.93 -15.30 -11.62
C TYR A 20 1.66 -14.70 -10.43
N GLN A 21 2.35 -15.53 -9.67
CA GLN A 21 3.24 -15.02 -8.64
C GLN A 21 4.43 -14.32 -9.29
N GLY A 22 4.75 -13.12 -8.83
CA GLY A 22 5.88 -12.36 -9.36
C GLY A 22 7.20 -13.13 -9.21
N SER A 23 7.95 -13.29 -10.29
CA SER A 23 9.23 -14.01 -10.33
C SER A 23 9.13 -15.49 -9.92
N GLU A 24 8.05 -16.17 -10.27
CA GLU A 24 7.75 -17.56 -9.83
C GLU A 24 8.88 -18.55 -10.17
N ILE A 25 9.58 -18.38 -11.29
CA ILE A 25 10.72 -19.25 -11.69
C ILE A 25 11.88 -19.24 -10.69
N TYR A 26 11.96 -18.23 -9.83
CA TYR A 26 12.97 -18.11 -8.77
C TYR A 26 12.38 -18.35 -7.37
N GLY A 27 11.20 -18.97 -7.28
CA GLY A 27 10.50 -19.22 -6.02
C GLY A 27 9.53 -18.14 -5.59
N GLY A 28 9.39 -17.10 -6.39
CA GLY A 28 8.47 -16.00 -6.15
C GLY A 28 8.97 -14.94 -5.16
N LEU A 29 8.52 -13.72 -5.33
CA LEU A 29 8.67 -12.64 -4.36
C LEU A 29 7.34 -12.44 -3.63
N ALA A 30 7.36 -12.46 -2.31
CA ALA A 30 6.16 -12.30 -1.51
C ALA A 30 5.44 -10.96 -1.82
N ASN A 31 4.13 -10.99 -1.86
CA ASN A 31 3.27 -9.83 -2.10
C ASN A 31 3.47 -9.13 -3.46
N THR A 32 4.08 -9.82 -4.45
CA THR A 32 4.15 -9.37 -5.84
C THR A 32 3.39 -10.33 -6.75
N TRP A 33 2.70 -9.76 -7.72
CA TRP A 33 1.88 -10.49 -8.66
C TRP A 33 2.04 -9.92 -10.06
N ASP A 34 2.19 -10.81 -11.03
CA ASP A 34 2.21 -10.48 -12.45
C ASP A 34 0.81 -10.70 -13.03
N TYR A 35 0.31 -9.74 -13.79
CA TYR A 35 -0.93 -9.93 -14.53
C TYR A 35 -0.65 -10.71 -15.81
N GLY A 36 -1.26 -11.88 -15.94
CA GLY A 36 -1.20 -12.69 -17.15
C GLY A 36 -2.03 -12.10 -18.30
N PRO A 37 -2.13 -12.79 -19.45
CA PRO A 37 -2.83 -12.27 -20.62
C PRO A 37 -4.27 -11.84 -20.36
N LEU A 38 -5.06 -12.65 -19.66
CA LEU A 38 -6.44 -12.30 -19.32
C LEU A 38 -6.52 -11.24 -18.23
N GLY A 39 -5.61 -11.28 -17.27
CA GLY A 39 -5.53 -10.28 -16.20
C GLY A 39 -5.19 -8.89 -16.73
N SER A 40 -4.25 -8.79 -17.66
CA SER A 40 -3.90 -7.53 -18.32
C SER A 40 -5.09 -6.92 -19.08
N LEU A 41 -5.80 -7.73 -19.85
CA LEU A 41 -6.99 -7.28 -20.57
C LEU A 41 -8.09 -6.80 -19.60
N LEU A 42 -8.35 -7.56 -18.53
CA LEU A 42 -9.34 -7.19 -17.52
C LEU A 42 -8.95 -5.87 -16.83
N LYS A 43 -7.70 -5.75 -16.44
CA LYS A 43 -7.16 -4.55 -15.79
C LYS A 43 -7.29 -3.32 -16.70
N ASP A 44 -6.95 -3.45 -17.98
CA ASP A 44 -7.07 -2.35 -18.94
C ASP A 44 -8.54 -1.96 -19.18
N ASN A 45 -9.46 -2.92 -19.24
CA ASN A 45 -10.88 -2.64 -19.34
C ASN A 45 -11.40 -1.86 -18.14
N ILE A 46 -10.97 -2.23 -16.92
CA ILE A 46 -11.33 -1.52 -15.69
C ILE A 46 -10.79 -0.09 -15.73
N LYS A 47 -9.49 0.09 -16.03
CA LYS A 47 -8.85 1.41 -16.12
C LYS A 47 -9.54 2.30 -17.16
N ASN A 48 -9.79 1.78 -18.35
CA ASN A 48 -10.44 2.52 -19.43
C ASN A 48 -11.87 2.91 -19.07
N THR A 49 -12.63 2.02 -18.42
CA THR A 49 -13.97 2.32 -17.94
C THR A 49 -13.96 3.42 -16.87
N TRP A 50 -13.01 3.36 -15.92
CA TRP A 50 -12.83 4.38 -14.91
C TRP A 50 -12.47 5.74 -15.53
N LYS A 51 -11.46 5.79 -16.42
CA LYS A 51 -11.06 7.01 -17.12
C LYS A 51 -12.22 7.61 -17.92
N LYS A 52 -12.95 6.76 -18.65
CA LYS A 52 -14.13 7.20 -19.39
C LYS A 52 -15.15 7.85 -18.47
N ARG A 53 -15.53 7.16 -17.38
CA ARG A 53 -16.60 7.61 -16.48
C ARG A 53 -16.25 8.83 -15.66
N PHE A 54 -15.02 8.90 -15.13
CA PHE A 54 -14.64 9.93 -14.15
C PHE A 54 -13.86 11.10 -14.74
N ILE A 55 -13.31 10.95 -15.95
CA ILE A 55 -12.55 12.01 -16.60
C ILE A 55 -13.21 12.42 -17.94
N GLN A 56 -13.36 11.50 -18.90
CA GLN A 56 -13.75 11.85 -20.26
C GLN A 56 -15.23 12.27 -20.39
N GLU A 57 -16.11 11.71 -19.58
CA GLU A 57 -17.54 12.06 -19.54
C GLU A 57 -17.85 13.23 -18.60
N ARG A 58 -16.83 13.88 -18.04
CA ARG A 58 -16.98 15.01 -17.11
C ARG A 58 -16.49 16.30 -17.74
N ASP A 59 -17.25 17.36 -17.57
CA ASP A 59 -16.80 18.71 -17.88
C ASP A 59 -15.70 19.10 -16.86
N CYS A 60 -14.64 19.75 -17.33
CA CYS A 60 -13.56 20.24 -16.50
C CYS A 60 -12.85 19.16 -15.63
N ALA A 61 -12.74 17.94 -16.15
CA ALA A 61 -11.90 16.89 -15.57
C ALA A 61 -10.71 16.58 -16.48
N TYR A 62 -9.53 16.50 -15.92
CA TYR A 62 -8.28 16.35 -16.67
C TYR A 62 -7.47 15.17 -16.16
N GLU A 63 -6.91 14.39 -17.07
CA GLU A 63 -5.99 13.31 -16.74
C GLU A 63 -4.57 13.85 -16.67
N VAL A 64 -3.82 13.37 -15.66
CA VAL A 64 -2.37 13.53 -15.59
C VAL A 64 -1.72 12.17 -15.44
N ASP A 65 -0.48 12.04 -15.89
CA ASP A 65 0.39 10.90 -15.61
C ASP A 65 1.67 11.43 -14.96
N ALA A 66 1.62 11.57 -13.64
CA ALA A 66 2.74 12.10 -12.86
C ALA A 66 3.82 11.03 -12.67
N ALA A 67 5.08 11.45 -12.66
CA ALA A 67 6.21 10.57 -12.42
C ALA A 67 6.10 9.83 -11.07
N ILE A 68 6.52 8.56 -11.05
CA ILE A 68 6.61 7.76 -9.81
C ILE A 68 7.65 8.36 -8.87
N LEU A 69 8.79 8.77 -9.42
CA LEU A 69 9.89 9.38 -8.67
C LEU A 69 9.68 10.88 -8.63
N MET A 70 9.47 11.41 -7.44
CA MET A 70 9.25 12.84 -7.19
C MET A 70 10.36 13.40 -6.30
N HIS A 71 10.45 14.73 -6.24
CA HIS A 71 11.37 15.39 -5.34
C HIS A 71 11.07 15.00 -3.88
N PRO A 72 12.06 14.64 -3.05
CA PRO A 72 11.82 14.17 -1.67
C PRO A 72 10.97 15.11 -0.80
N ARG A 73 11.07 16.41 -1.01
CA ARG A 73 10.26 17.41 -0.31
C ARG A 73 8.74 17.25 -0.50
N VAL A 74 8.30 16.57 -1.55
CA VAL A 74 6.88 16.25 -1.74
C VAL A 74 6.40 15.37 -0.59
N TRP A 75 7.19 14.39 -0.23
CA TRP A 75 6.88 13.42 0.82
C TRP A 75 7.12 13.96 2.24
N GLU A 76 8.06 14.90 2.38
CA GLU A 76 8.24 15.66 3.62
C GLU A 76 7.04 16.58 3.86
N ALA A 77 6.62 17.33 2.85
CA ALA A 77 5.50 18.27 2.94
C ALA A 77 4.15 17.59 3.17
N SER A 78 3.97 16.37 2.65
CA SER A 78 2.77 15.56 2.86
C SER A 78 2.80 14.72 4.14
N GLY A 79 3.90 14.75 4.91
CA GLY A 79 4.05 13.99 6.17
C GLY A 79 4.44 12.53 6.02
N HIS A 80 4.52 12.00 4.80
CA HIS A 80 4.80 10.57 4.59
C HIS A 80 6.18 10.13 5.11
N VAL A 81 7.16 11.01 5.08
CA VAL A 81 8.51 10.66 5.58
C VAL A 81 8.50 10.46 7.09
N GLN A 82 7.67 11.22 7.82
CA GLN A 82 7.62 11.23 9.28
C GLN A 82 6.60 10.26 9.87
N SER A 83 5.42 10.13 9.25
CA SER A 83 4.27 9.47 9.89
C SER A 83 3.63 8.34 9.07
N PHE A 84 4.20 7.99 7.91
CA PHE A 84 3.69 6.86 7.12
C PHE A 84 4.37 5.56 7.55
N SER A 85 4.09 5.14 8.79
CA SER A 85 4.68 3.97 9.42
C SER A 85 3.61 3.07 10.05
N ASP A 86 3.93 1.77 10.12
CA ASP A 86 3.15 0.79 10.86
C ASP A 86 3.85 0.51 12.21
N PRO A 87 3.09 0.47 13.31
CA PRO A 87 3.60 0.05 14.61
C PRO A 87 3.76 -1.47 14.65
N LEU A 88 4.99 -1.97 14.72
CA LEU A 88 5.31 -3.39 14.62
C LEU A 88 5.92 -3.96 15.89
N ILE A 89 5.53 -5.19 16.20
CA ILE A 89 6.15 -6.03 17.23
C ILE A 89 6.43 -7.42 16.68
N ASP A 90 7.48 -8.07 17.20
CA ASP A 90 7.81 -9.45 16.89
C ASP A 90 7.54 -10.33 18.12
N CYS A 91 6.87 -11.47 17.95
CA CYS A 91 6.79 -12.47 19.01
C CYS A 91 8.19 -13.07 19.27
N LYS A 92 8.71 -12.96 20.50
CA LYS A 92 10.06 -13.45 20.83
C LYS A 92 10.18 -14.96 20.70
N ASN A 93 9.07 -15.70 20.84
CA ASN A 93 9.05 -17.15 20.80
C ASN A 93 9.04 -17.71 19.36
N CYS A 94 8.08 -17.30 18.53
CA CYS A 94 7.92 -17.86 17.17
C CYS A 94 8.43 -16.95 16.04
N LYS A 95 8.96 -15.77 16.38
CA LYS A 95 9.53 -14.77 15.46
C LYS A 95 8.54 -14.21 14.43
N MET A 96 7.25 -14.44 14.64
CA MET A 96 6.21 -13.84 13.80
C MET A 96 6.07 -12.37 14.13
N ARG A 97 5.85 -11.58 13.08
CA ARG A 97 5.67 -10.14 13.14
C ARG A 97 4.20 -9.78 13.00
N TYR A 98 3.77 -8.80 13.79
CA TYR A 98 2.40 -8.32 13.82
C TYR A 98 2.38 -6.79 13.88
N ARG A 99 1.35 -6.20 13.28
CA ARG A 99 0.96 -4.82 13.58
C ARG A 99 0.27 -4.82 14.94
N VAL A 100 0.68 -3.90 15.78
CA VAL A 100 0.17 -3.81 17.16
C VAL A 100 -1.31 -3.46 17.19
N ASP A 101 -1.71 -2.50 16.36
CA ASP A 101 -3.09 -2.07 16.20
C ASP A 101 -4.03 -3.23 15.80
N ASN A 102 -3.64 -3.99 14.77
CA ASN A 102 -4.42 -5.16 14.34
C ASN A 102 -4.48 -6.24 15.42
N LEU A 103 -3.36 -6.50 16.09
CA LEU A 103 -3.30 -7.52 17.14
C LEU A 103 -4.24 -7.20 18.32
N ILE A 104 -4.34 -5.92 18.69
CA ILE A 104 -5.26 -5.47 19.74
C ILE A 104 -6.71 -5.55 19.26
N SER A 105 -7.01 -5.08 18.04
CA SER A 105 -8.37 -5.10 17.47
C SER A 105 -8.90 -6.51 17.27
N GLU A 106 -8.02 -7.46 16.89
CA GLU A 106 -8.39 -8.88 16.78
C GLU A 106 -8.64 -9.53 18.15
N TYR A 107 -7.89 -9.11 19.18
CA TYR A 107 -8.06 -9.60 20.54
C TYR A 107 -9.32 -9.03 21.22
N ASN A 108 -9.56 -7.74 21.05
CA ASN A 108 -10.73 -7.06 21.59
C ASN A 108 -11.25 -5.99 20.62
N PRO A 109 -12.28 -6.31 19.82
CA PRO A 109 -12.85 -5.39 18.84
C PRO A 109 -13.53 -4.14 19.41
N GLU A 110 -13.78 -4.09 20.73
CA GLU A 110 -14.43 -2.94 21.38
C GLU A 110 -13.44 -1.82 21.71
N VAL A 111 -12.15 -2.07 21.60
CA VAL A 111 -11.09 -1.09 21.87
C VAL A 111 -10.87 -0.19 20.66
N ASP A 112 -10.99 1.11 20.86
CA ASP A 112 -10.63 2.12 19.85
C ASP A 112 -9.11 2.29 19.80
N VAL A 113 -8.46 1.48 18.99
CA VAL A 113 -7.00 1.44 18.86
C VAL A 113 -6.46 2.69 18.14
N ASP A 114 -7.26 3.31 17.27
CA ASP A 114 -6.86 4.50 16.52
C ASP A 114 -6.67 5.74 17.42
N ALA A 115 -7.29 5.72 18.60
CA ALA A 115 -7.11 6.77 19.60
C ALA A 115 -5.91 6.55 20.55
N MET A 116 -5.24 5.38 20.49
CA MET A 116 -4.16 5.02 21.40
C MET A 116 -2.80 5.49 20.88
N THR A 117 -1.97 5.95 21.78
CA THR A 117 -0.54 6.14 21.54
C THR A 117 0.21 4.81 21.51
N GLU A 118 1.41 4.78 20.96
CA GLU A 118 2.26 3.56 20.92
C GLU A 118 2.55 2.98 22.30
N ASP A 119 2.80 3.83 23.28
CA ASP A 119 3.02 3.42 24.68
C ASP A 119 1.76 2.80 25.28
N GLU A 120 0.59 3.37 25.02
CA GLU A 120 -0.69 2.82 25.46
C GLU A 120 -0.99 1.48 24.80
N MET A 121 -0.71 1.32 23.51
CA MET A 121 -0.84 0.03 22.82
C MET A 121 0.05 -1.05 23.45
N MET A 122 1.32 -0.73 23.74
CA MET A 122 2.24 -1.67 24.37
C MET A 122 1.84 -2.01 25.80
N ASN A 123 1.38 -1.02 26.56
CA ASN A 123 0.86 -1.25 27.91
C ASN A 123 -0.38 -2.16 27.86
N TYR A 124 -1.30 -1.90 26.94
CA TYR A 124 -2.48 -2.75 26.74
C TYR A 124 -2.11 -4.22 26.47
N ILE A 125 -1.15 -4.46 25.57
CA ILE A 125 -0.69 -5.83 25.25
C ILE A 125 -0.10 -6.52 26.48
N ASN A 126 0.70 -5.81 27.26
CA ASN A 126 1.36 -6.37 28.44
C ASN A 126 0.38 -6.62 29.60
N GLU A 127 -0.52 -5.69 29.90
CA GLU A 127 -1.50 -5.79 30.99
C GLU A 127 -2.55 -6.85 30.72
N ASN A 128 -3.03 -6.96 29.48
CA ASN A 128 -4.04 -7.94 29.09
C ASN A 128 -3.44 -9.29 28.64
N HIS A 129 -2.12 -9.43 28.68
CA HIS A 129 -1.41 -10.65 28.24
C HIS A 129 -1.87 -11.13 26.86
N VAL A 130 -2.02 -10.20 25.91
CA VAL A 130 -2.52 -10.50 24.55
C VAL A 130 -1.70 -11.64 23.94
N PRO A 131 -2.32 -12.76 23.54
CA PRO A 131 -1.60 -13.92 23.05
C PRO A 131 -1.17 -13.74 21.60
N CYS A 132 0.01 -14.25 21.26
CA CYS A 132 0.43 -14.39 19.86
C CYS A 132 -0.52 -15.34 19.12
N PRO A 133 -1.14 -14.93 18.00
CA PRO A 133 -2.07 -15.76 17.24
C PRO A 133 -1.48 -17.09 16.77
N LYS A 134 -0.16 -17.15 16.56
CA LYS A 134 0.52 -18.35 16.08
C LYS A 134 0.91 -19.33 17.19
N CYS A 135 1.42 -18.87 18.32
CA CYS A 135 2.00 -19.75 19.34
C CYS A 135 1.40 -19.60 20.74
N GLY A 136 0.42 -18.70 20.92
CA GLY A 136 -0.28 -18.48 22.20
C GLY A 136 0.55 -17.80 23.31
N LYS A 137 1.82 -17.48 23.08
CA LYS A 137 2.67 -16.79 24.06
C LYS A 137 2.48 -15.27 23.99
N SER A 138 2.52 -14.58 25.13
CA SER A 138 2.38 -13.12 25.24
C SER A 138 3.73 -12.40 25.49
N ASP A 139 4.80 -12.86 24.86
CA ASP A 139 6.12 -12.25 24.98
C ASP A 139 6.55 -11.63 23.65
N PHE A 140 6.50 -10.30 23.59
CA PHE A 140 6.80 -9.52 22.39
C PHE A 140 8.02 -8.62 22.56
N THR A 141 8.61 -8.19 21.43
CA THR A 141 9.66 -7.17 21.42
C THR A 141 9.05 -5.80 21.72
N PRO A 142 9.87 -4.80 22.08
CA PRO A 142 9.40 -3.41 22.03
C PRO A 142 8.85 -3.06 20.66
N LEU A 143 7.89 -2.12 20.63
CA LEU A 143 7.31 -1.56 19.42
C LEU A 143 8.40 -0.87 18.58
N ARG A 144 8.29 -1.01 17.26
CA ARG A 144 9.16 -0.34 16.30
C ARG A 144 8.31 0.23 15.18
N GLU A 145 8.49 1.49 14.88
CA GLU A 145 7.91 2.09 13.70
C GLU A 145 8.59 1.58 12.43
N PHE A 146 7.79 1.16 11.48
CA PHE A 146 8.27 0.72 10.18
C PHE A 146 7.67 1.60 9.09
N ASN A 147 8.50 2.44 8.48
CA ASN A 147 8.06 3.30 7.39
C ASN A 147 7.75 2.48 6.13
N LEU A 148 6.56 2.67 5.59
CA LEU A 148 6.05 1.92 4.44
C LEU A 148 6.57 2.41 3.09
N MET A 149 7.33 3.51 3.04
CA MET A 149 7.89 4.00 1.79
C MET A 149 9.13 3.21 1.36
N PHE A 150 9.14 2.75 0.12
CA PHE A 150 10.37 2.26 -0.50
C PHE A 150 11.34 3.41 -0.73
N LYS A 151 12.58 3.25 -0.25
CA LYS A 151 13.69 4.16 -0.47
C LYS A 151 14.61 3.63 -1.57
N THR A 152 15.10 4.53 -2.41
CA THR A 152 16.15 4.24 -3.37
C THR A 152 17.08 5.46 -3.49
N ASN A 153 18.20 5.34 -4.18
CA ASN A 153 19.15 6.42 -4.33
C ASN A 153 19.26 6.85 -5.80
N ARG A 154 19.37 8.16 -6.00
CA ARG A 154 19.67 8.75 -7.32
C ARG A 154 21.18 9.01 -7.43
N GLY A 155 21.81 8.49 -8.48
CA GLY A 155 23.24 8.67 -8.71
C GLY A 155 24.08 7.52 -8.17
N VAL A 156 25.40 7.69 -8.18
CA VAL A 156 26.38 6.64 -7.91
C VAL A 156 26.73 6.50 -6.43
N VAL A 157 26.51 7.57 -5.65
CA VAL A 157 26.89 7.61 -4.22
C VAL A 157 25.63 7.59 -3.36
N GLU A 158 25.63 6.67 -2.39
CA GLU A 158 24.56 6.56 -1.40
C GLU A 158 24.73 7.61 -0.29
N GLU A 159 24.28 8.82 -0.56
CA GLU A 159 24.23 9.91 0.42
C GLU A 159 22.77 10.28 0.72
N LYS A 160 22.52 10.82 1.91
CA LYS A 160 21.16 11.25 2.33
C LYS A 160 20.52 12.22 1.33
N GLN A 161 21.29 13.10 0.73
CA GLN A 161 20.83 14.07 -0.28
C GLN A 161 20.41 13.41 -1.60
N ASN A 162 20.81 12.17 -1.85
CA ASN A 162 20.49 11.40 -3.05
C ASN A 162 19.31 10.44 -2.82
N THR A 163 18.77 10.37 -1.60
CA THR A 163 17.64 9.51 -1.28
C THR A 163 16.38 10.01 -1.98
N ILE A 164 15.73 9.13 -2.71
CA ILE A 164 14.39 9.34 -3.30
C ILE A 164 13.47 8.18 -2.89
N TYR A 165 12.18 8.38 -3.10
CA TYR A 165 11.17 7.41 -2.69
C TYR A 165 10.32 6.98 -3.88
N LEU A 166 9.88 5.73 -3.89
CA LEU A 166 8.77 5.30 -4.74
C LEU A 166 7.48 5.83 -4.12
N ARG A 167 6.60 6.38 -4.95
CA ARG A 167 5.34 6.95 -4.44
C ARG A 167 4.46 5.88 -3.77
N PRO A 168 3.98 6.11 -2.54
CA PRO A 168 3.05 5.20 -1.86
C PRO A 168 1.60 5.42 -2.26
N GLU A 169 1.29 6.53 -2.96
CA GLU A 169 -0.03 6.91 -3.46
C GLU A 169 0.08 7.92 -4.62
N ASN A 170 -1.03 8.15 -5.32
CA ASN A 170 -1.05 8.99 -6.51
C ASN A 170 -1.35 10.47 -6.24
N ALA A 171 -2.01 10.80 -5.13
CA ALA A 171 -2.55 12.14 -4.86
C ALA A 171 -1.52 13.28 -4.96
N GLN A 172 -0.29 13.07 -4.48
CA GLN A 172 0.75 14.11 -4.52
C GLN A 172 1.15 14.48 -5.95
N GLY A 173 1.08 13.52 -6.90
CA GLY A 173 1.30 13.79 -8.31
C GLY A 173 0.28 14.78 -8.88
N GLU A 174 -0.97 14.70 -8.45
CA GLU A 174 -2.04 15.62 -8.83
C GLU A 174 -1.84 16.99 -8.18
N TYR A 175 -1.51 17.03 -6.88
CA TYR A 175 -1.29 18.28 -6.15
C TYR A 175 -0.10 19.10 -6.72
N VAL A 176 1.03 18.47 -6.97
CA VAL A 176 2.19 19.19 -7.52
C VAL A 176 1.96 19.69 -8.94
N ASN A 177 1.06 19.06 -9.69
CA ASN A 177 0.69 19.46 -11.05
C ASN A 177 -0.55 20.37 -11.12
N TYR A 178 -1.20 20.66 -10.00
CA TYR A 178 -2.43 21.46 -9.98
C TYR A 178 -2.31 22.79 -10.75
N LEU A 179 -1.28 23.58 -10.44
CA LEU A 179 -1.06 24.86 -11.12
C LEU A 179 -0.70 24.70 -12.60
N ASN A 180 0.01 23.63 -12.96
CA ASN A 180 0.33 23.32 -14.35
C ASN A 180 -0.93 23.04 -15.14
N VAL A 181 -1.80 22.16 -14.63
CA VAL A 181 -3.08 21.82 -15.25
C VAL A 181 -3.97 23.04 -15.37
N LYS A 182 -4.17 23.79 -14.27
CA LYS A 182 -4.98 25.02 -14.29
C LYS A 182 -4.53 26.01 -15.35
N ARG A 183 -3.23 26.20 -15.48
CA ARG A 183 -2.63 27.17 -16.43
C ARG A 183 -2.76 26.70 -17.88
N THR A 184 -2.47 25.43 -18.15
CA THR A 184 -2.45 24.89 -19.50
C THR A 184 -3.84 24.71 -20.06
N THR A 185 -4.80 24.32 -19.22
CA THR A 185 -6.22 24.15 -19.61
C THR A 185 -7.02 25.46 -19.53
N ARG A 186 -6.46 26.50 -18.90
CA ARG A 186 -7.13 27.79 -18.62
C ARG A 186 -8.42 27.61 -17.81
N SER A 187 -8.47 26.58 -16.98
CA SER A 187 -9.67 26.22 -16.22
C SER A 187 -9.90 27.16 -15.05
N ASN A 188 -11.19 27.43 -14.81
CA ASN A 188 -11.67 28.06 -13.58
C ASN A 188 -12.10 26.98 -12.57
N LEU A 189 -12.14 27.34 -11.30
CA LEU A 189 -12.69 26.47 -10.27
C LEU A 189 -14.22 26.40 -10.36
N PRO A 190 -14.81 25.22 -10.13
CA PRO A 190 -14.17 23.95 -9.81
C PRO A 190 -13.69 23.18 -11.06
N PHE A 191 -12.57 22.43 -10.94
CA PHE A 191 -12.15 21.42 -11.88
C PHE A 191 -11.53 20.22 -11.16
N SER A 192 -11.45 19.09 -11.83
CA SER A 192 -10.93 17.84 -11.29
C SER A 192 -9.64 17.43 -11.99
N ILE A 193 -8.76 16.78 -11.25
CA ILE A 193 -7.58 16.10 -11.79
C ILE A 193 -7.67 14.65 -11.33
N GLY A 194 -7.35 13.71 -12.21
CA GLY A 194 -7.29 12.31 -11.88
C GLY A 194 -6.15 11.60 -12.60
N GLN A 195 -5.67 10.53 -12.00
CA GLN A 195 -4.70 9.66 -12.63
C GLN A 195 -4.93 8.20 -12.25
N VAL A 196 -4.50 7.32 -13.13
CA VAL A 196 -4.33 5.90 -12.84
C VAL A 196 -2.84 5.61 -12.94
N GLY A 197 -2.25 5.05 -11.91
CA GLY A 197 -0.82 4.77 -11.95
C GLY A 197 -0.34 3.95 -10.76
N LYS A 198 0.80 3.31 -10.92
CA LYS A 198 1.39 2.43 -9.91
C LYS A 198 1.79 3.19 -8.65
N ALA A 199 1.53 2.56 -7.51
CA ALA A 199 2.00 2.98 -6.19
C ALA A 199 2.68 1.79 -5.48
N PHE A 200 3.49 2.10 -4.46
CA PHE A 200 4.38 1.13 -3.85
C PHE A 200 4.35 1.29 -2.33
N ARG A 201 4.07 0.22 -1.63
CA ARG A 201 4.14 0.20 -0.16
C ARG A 201 4.94 -0.99 0.31
N ASN A 202 5.89 -0.80 1.18
CA ASN A 202 6.69 -1.85 1.77
C ASN A 202 5.88 -2.60 2.84
N GLU A 203 4.84 -3.30 2.38
CA GLU A 203 3.92 -4.05 3.25
C GLU A 203 4.61 -5.27 3.85
N ILE A 204 4.56 -5.38 5.18
CA ILE A 204 5.20 -6.47 5.90
C ILE A 204 4.25 -7.63 6.15
N THR A 205 2.98 -7.32 6.35
CA THR A 205 1.95 -8.34 6.56
C THR A 205 1.40 -8.77 5.22
N PRO A 206 1.62 -10.04 4.80
CA PRO A 206 1.04 -10.52 3.56
C PRO A 206 -0.48 -10.42 3.62
N GLY A 207 -1.05 -9.74 2.64
CA GLY A 207 -2.49 -9.66 2.48
C GLY A 207 -3.04 -10.87 1.72
N ASN A 208 -4.35 -10.96 1.68
CA ASN A 208 -5.04 -12.01 0.95
C ASN A 208 -4.87 -11.80 -0.56
N PHE A 209 -4.03 -12.59 -1.20
CA PHE A 209 -3.84 -12.62 -2.63
C PHE A 209 -3.47 -11.22 -3.19
N THR A 210 -4.22 -10.68 -4.15
CA THR A 210 -3.98 -9.36 -4.77
C THR A 210 -4.56 -8.18 -3.99
N PHE A 211 -5.21 -8.40 -2.86
CA PHE A 211 -5.84 -7.33 -2.08
C PHE A 211 -4.83 -6.49 -1.29
N ARG A 212 -3.67 -7.05 -0.96
CA ARG A 212 -2.59 -6.31 -0.33
C ARG A 212 -1.26 -6.73 -0.96
N THR A 213 -0.72 -5.87 -1.80
CA THR A 213 0.52 -6.08 -2.57
C THR A 213 1.47 -4.92 -2.34
N ILE A 214 2.76 -5.16 -2.57
CA ILE A 214 3.79 -4.11 -2.41
C ILE A 214 3.87 -3.17 -3.62
N GLU A 215 3.34 -3.60 -4.77
CA GLU A 215 3.17 -2.80 -5.98
C GLU A 215 1.72 -2.96 -6.45
N PHE A 216 1.00 -1.86 -6.60
CA PHE A 216 -0.42 -1.84 -6.98
C PHE A 216 -0.76 -0.63 -7.85
N GLU A 217 -1.93 -0.66 -8.48
CA GLU A 217 -2.42 0.40 -9.37
C GLU A 217 -3.93 0.59 -9.19
#